data_9053cd584eecfd3af521ecf091a1079e
#
_entry.id   9053cd584eecfd3af521ecf091a1079e
#
_cell.length_a   1.000
_cell.length_b   1.000
_cell.length_c   1.000
_cell.angle_alpha   90.00
_cell.angle_beta   90.00
_cell.angle_gamma   90.00
#
_symmetry.space_group_name_H-M   'P 1'
#
loop_
_entity.id
_entity.type
_entity.pdbx_description
1 polymer ?
#
loop_
_entity_poly.entity_id
_entity_poly.type
_entity_poly.pdbx_seq_one_letter_code
_entity_poly.pdbx_strand_id
1 'polypeptide(L)'
;MKQDETNEISPSRPLPSSDLVPLIDLAWAEAHPESLDGLDIACRNHGFFLLKNHGMDRQIDAMWQKSAAFFRQPSEVKQRTMRTETQPLGYYDRELTKRKRDLKEVFDFREVKTAGRDLNQWPKHDTEFQPVMSSFFTAASEVAARTLQVVYQALYQNGDISGLPRGSAQTSNARLNFYPLHDPLDAKDKASVAELGDMALHHHTDPGILTLLLQDMTGGLQARTRQGHWIDIVPEENTIVVNLGDMMQVWTNDNYTAAVHRVLAPAERTAERFSTPFFYSPEKDARIAPLDALSNKPPVYRAFTWREYIQGRIDDNFTDLGEEDIQIAHYKVGKSGGAS
;
A
#
# COMPACT_ATOMS: atom_id res chain seq x y z
N MET A 1 48.98 12.88 -15.43
CA MET A 1 48.54 13.16 -14.07
C MET A 1 47.01 13.24 -14.11
N LYS A 2 46.33 12.16 -13.75
CA LYS A 2 44.86 12.15 -13.54
C LYS A 2 44.65 12.34 -12.05
N GLN A 3 43.89 13.34 -11.67
CA GLN A 3 43.50 13.58 -10.28
C GLN A 3 42.42 12.56 -9.93
N ASP A 4 42.67 11.77 -8.88
CA ASP A 4 41.67 10.92 -8.17
C ASP A 4 40.72 11.85 -7.42
N GLU A 5 39.47 11.94 -7.88
CA GLU A 5 38.37 12.49 -7.09
C GLU A 5 37.93 11.43 -6.09
N THR A 6 38.46 11.51 -4.87
CA THR A 6 37.94 10.79 -3.73
C THR A 6 36.58 11.34 -3.38
N ASN A 7 35.55 10.51 -3.59
CA ASN A 7 34.17 10.78 -3.24
C ASN A 7 34.04 10.73 -1.69
N GLU A 8 34.27 11.85 -1.02
CA GLU A 8 34.00 12.00 0.41
C GLU A 8 32.47 11.93 0.61
N ILE A 9 32.03 10.87 1.27
CA ILE A 9 30.66 10.73 1.79
C ILE A 9 30.48 11.83 2.83
N SER A 10 29.84 12.92 2.43
CA SER A 10 29.48 14.01 3.33
C SER A 10 28.58 13.49 4.44
N PRO A 11 28.81 13.82 5.73
CA PRO A 11 27.97 13.37 6.82
C PRO A 11 26.52 13.84 6.55
N SER A 12 25.57 12.92 6.58
CA SER A 12 24.16 13.20 6.31
C SER A 12 23.66 14.32 7.22
N ARG A 13 23.25 15.43 6.59
CA ARG A 13 22.60 16.54 7.28
C ARG A 13 21.37 15.98 8.02
N PRO A 14 21.14 16.34 9.30
CA PRO A 14 19.95 15.90 10.01
C PRO A 14 18.71 16.28 9.20
N LEU A 15 17.80 15.32 9.01
CA LEU A 15 16.54 15.55 8.30
C LEU A 15 15.76 16.68 8.98
N PRO A 16 15.08 17.56 8.23
CA PRO A 16 14.11 18.50 8.79
C PRO A 16 13.09 17.72 9.63
N SER A 17 12.58 18.31 10.69
CA SER A 17 11.57 17.66 11.55
C SER A 17 10.31 17.22 10.80
N SER A 18 9.99 17.88 9.68
CA SER A 18 8.89 17.54 8.77
C SER A 18 9.13 16.24 7.98
N ASP A 19 10.36 15.81 7.81
CA ASP A 19 10.74 14.62 7.03
C ASP A 19 10.93 13.38 7.92
N LEU A 20 10.75 13.53 9.23
CA LEU A 20 10.78 12.40 10.16
C LEU A 20 9.53 11.53 9.98
N VAL A 21 9.73 10.22 9.99
CA VAL A 21 8.65 9.22 10.03
C VAL A 21 8.38 8.88 11.50
N PRO A 22 7.27 9.38 12.08
CA PRO A 22 7.02 9.20 13.51
C PRO A 22 6.61 7.77 13.82
N LEU A 23 7.02 7.27 15.00
CA LEU A 23 6.54 6.03 15.59
C LEU A 23 5.35 6.33 16.49
N ILE A 24 4.18 5.85 16.11
CA ILE A 24 2.91 6.03 16.83
C ILE A 24 2.58 4.78 17.62
N ASP A 25 2.38 4.93 18.91
CA ASP A 25 1.80 3.91 19.76
C ASP A 25 0.28 3.97 19.64
N LEU A 26 -0.36 2.98 19.00
CA LEU A 26 -1.79 3.05 18.70
C LEU A 26 -2.64 3.13 19.97
N ALA A 27 -2.38 2.29 20.95
CA ALA A 27 -3.15 2.27 22.19
C ALA A 27 -3.03 3.60 22.96
N TRP A 28 -1.83 4.18 22.96
CA TRP A 28 -1.58 5.48 23.59
C TRP A 28 -2.25 6.62 22.82
N ALA A 29 -2.15 6.62 21.50
CA ALA A 29 -2.73 7.65 20.63
C ALA A 29 -4.26 7.70 20.72
N GLU A 30 -4.93 6.56 20.86
CA GLU A 30 -6.37 6.48 21.09
C GLU A 30 -6.80 7.12 22.43
N ALA A 31 -5.95 7.03 23.45
CA ALA A 31 -6.21 7.58 24.78
C ALA A 31 -5.82 9.08 24.90
N HIS A 32 -4.96 9.58 24.01
CA HIS A 32 -4.37 10.92 24.07
C HIS A 32 -4.46 11.68 22.73
N PRO A 33 -5.68 11.95 22.24
CA PRO A 33 -5.87 12.60 20.94
C PRO A 33 -5.30 14.02 20.86
N GLU A 34 -5.05 14.66 22.01
CA GLU A 34 -4.43 15.98 22.11
C GLU A 34 -2.92 16.00 21.79
N SER A 35 -2.28 14.83 21.63
CA SER A 35 -0.82 14.69 21.47
C SER A 35 -0.41 14.13 20.11
N LEU A 36 -1.18 14.42 19.06
CA LEU A 36 -0.99 13.85 17.72
C LEU A 36 -0.30 14.80 16.72
N ASP A 37 0.33 15.88 17.19
CA ASP A 37 0.99 16.89 16.31
C ASP A 37 2.03 16.28 15.37
N GLY A 38 2.84 15.33 15.86
CA GLY A 38 3.84 14.65 15.04
C GLY A 38 3.21 13.82 13.91
N LEU A 39 2.06 13.20 14.17
CA LEU A 39 1.28 12.47 13.17
C LEU A 39 0.67 13.43 12.14
N ASP A 40 0.08 14.54 12.58
CA ASP A 40 -0.49 15.56 11.68
C ASP A 40 0.58 16.13 10.73
N ILE A 41 1.77 16.46 11.25
CA ILE A 41 2.90 16.97 10.45
C ILE A 41 3.31 15.93 9.38
N ALA A 42 3.47 14.66 9.76
CA ALA A 42 3.85 13.59 8.84
C ALA A 42 2.79 13.38 7.75
N CYS A 43 1.50 13.34 8.12
CA CYS A 43 0.38 13.20 7.18
C CYS A 43 0.29 14.36 6.18
N ARG A 44 0.63 15.57 6.58
CA ARG A 44 0.68 16.76 5.71
C ARG A 44 1.87 16.74 4.74
N ASN A 45 3.00 16.17 5.14
CA ASN A 45 4.23 16.25 4.36
C ASN A 45 4.45 15.06 3.43
N HIS A 46 4.38 13.84 3.94
CA HIS A 46 4.68 12.62 3.18
C HIS A 46 3.66 11.49 3.34
N GLY A 47 2.75 11.58 4.32
CA GLY A 47 1.68 10.60 4.53
C GLY A 47 2.13 9.25 5.10
N PHE A 48 3.34 9.15 5.71
CA PHE A 48 3.88 7.92 6.30
C PHE A 48 4.10 8.03 7.81
N PHE A 49 3.85 6.94 8.53
CA PHE A 49 4.23 6.75 9.93
C PHE A 49 4.39 5.28 10.26
N LEU A 50 5.05 4.97 11.37
CA LEU A 50 5.15 3.63 11.93
C LEU A 50 4.15 3.47 13.06
N LEU A 51 3.57 2.27 13.19
CA LEU A 51 2.55 1.94 14.18
C LEU A 51 3.05 0.78 15.05
N LYS A 52 3.06 0.95 16.37
CA LYS A 52 3.33 -0.12 17.36
C LYS A 52 2.15 -0.30 18.30
N ASN A 53 2.19 -1.34 19.12
CA ASN A 53 1.14 -1.69 20.09
C ASN A 53 -0.25 -1.82 19.45
N HIS A 54 -0.27 -2.33 18.20
CA HIS A 54 -1.45 -2.52 17.38
C HIS A 54 -2.29 -3.74 17.80
N GLY A 55 -1.70 -4.71 18.52
CA GLY A 55 -2.38 -5.85 19.11
C GLY A 55 -2.61 -7.03 18.15
N MET A 56 -1.94 -7.09 16.99
CA MET A 56 -2.10 -8.19 16.03
C MET A 56 -0.82 -9.03 15.80
N ASP A 57 0.09 -9.04 16.77
CA ASP A 57 1.41 -9.70 16.65
C ASP A 57 1.28 -11.19 16.29
N ARG A 58 0.36 -11.91 16.95
CA ARG A 58 0.12 -13.33 16.67
C ARG A 58 -0.33 -13.60 15.24
N GLN A 59 -1.22 -12.76 14.72
CA GLN A 59 -1.73 -12.87 13.36
C GLN A 59 -0.63 -12.57 12.33
N ILE A 60 0.24 -11.61 12.63
CA ILE A 60 1.41 -11.28 11.82
C ILE A 60 2.37 -12.46 11.77
N ASP A 61 2.75 -13.02 12.90
CA ASP A 61 3.67 -14.16 12.99
C ASP A 61 3.14 -15.37 12.20
N ALA A 62 1.86 -15.72 12.40
CA ALA A 62 1.22 -16.83 11.70
C ALA A 62 1.17 -16.58 10.18
N MET A 63 0.82 -15.35 9.77
CA MET A 63 0.80 -14.95 8.36
C MET A 63 2.19 -15.05 7.73
N TRP A 64 3.26 -14.57 8.39
CA TRP A 64 4.63 -14.68 7.89
C TRP A 64 5.07 -16.11 7.69
N GLN A 65 4.79 -17.00 8.65
CA GLN A 65 5.11 -18.42 8.56
C GLN A 65 4.42 -19.08 7.35
N LYS A 66 3.13 -18.84 7.17
CA LYS A 66 2.36 -19.40 6.06
C LYS A 66 2.76 -18.79 4.71
N SER A 67 3.04 -17.49 4.64
CA SER A 67 3.54 -16.81 3.46
C SER A 67 4.88 -17.40 3.00
N ALA A 68 5.85 -17.50 3.90
CA ALA A 68 7.16 -18.09 3.59
C ALA A 68 7.04 -19.56 3.16
N ALA A 69 6.20 -20.35 3.83
CA ALA A 69 5.96 -21.75 3.46
C ALA A 69 5.32 -21.88 2.07
N PHE A 70 4.38 -20.99 1.71
CA PHE A 70 3.72 -20.98 0.41
C PHE A 70 4.70 -20.62 -0.72
N PHE A 71 5.44 -19.51 -0.62
CA PHE A 71 6.32 -19.07 -1.71
C PHE A 71 7.52 -19.98 -1.95
N ARG A 72 7.95 -20.75 -0.94
CA ARG A 72 9.02 -21.76 -1.07
C ARG A 72 8.58 -23.08 -1.69
N GLN A 73 7.28 -23.22 -2.02
CA GLN A 73 6.79 -24.42 -2.70
C GLN A 73 7.24 -24.46 -4.17
N PRO A 74 7.28 -25.65 -4.79
CA PRO A 74 7.51 -25.79 -6.23
C PRO A 74 6.52 -24.96 -7.05
N SER A 75 6.97 -24.44 -8.19
CA SER A 75 6.16 -23.58 -9.06
C SER A 75 4.83 -24.22 -9.44
N GLU A 76 4.82 -25.52 -9.76
CA GLU A 76 3.61 -26.27 -10.15
C GLU A 76 2.56 -26.33 -9.04
N VAL A 77 2.99 -26.25 -7.79
CA VAL A 77 2.08 -26.22 -6.63
C VAL A 77 1.45 -24.84 -6.48
N LYS A 78 2.25 -23.78 -6.58
CA LYS A 78 1.79 -22.39 -6.51
C LYS A 78 0.84 -22.05 -7.65
N GLN A 79 1.15 -22.49 -8.87
CA GLN A 79 0.35 -22.29 -10.09
C GLN A 79 -1.06 -22.88 -10.01
N ARG A 80 -1.32 -23.88 -9.15
CA ARG A 80 -2.69 -24.38 -8.92
C ARG A 80 -3.63 -23.34 -8.30
N THR A 81 -3.09 -22.26 -7.78
CA THR A 81 -3.82 -21.15 -7.22
C THR A 81 -3.67 -19.87 -8.04
N MET A 82 -3.23 -20.01 -9.31
CA MET A 82 -3.02 -18.88 -10.24
C MET A 82 -4.33 -18.12 -10.47
N ARG A 83 -4.29 -16.80 -10.34
CA ARG A 83 -5.45 -15.93 -10.64
C ARG A 83 -5.83 -16.00 -12.12
N THR A 84 -7.12 -15.84 -12.40
CA THR A 84 -7.70 -15.83 -13.74
C THR A 84 -8.64 -14.64 -13.89
N GLU A 85 -9.10 -14.34 -15.10
CA GLU A 85 -10.10 -13.29 -15.34
C GLU A 85 -11.40 -13.47 -14.53
N THR A 86 -11.83 -14.71 -14.33
CA THR A 86 -13.05 -15.02 -13.55
C THR A 86 -12.82 -15.20 -12.06
N GLN A 87 -11.57 -15.40 -11.65
CA GLN A 87 -11.09 -15.52 -10.26
C GLN A 87 -9.82 -14.66 -10.09
N PRO A 88 -9.99 -13.35 -9.85
CA PRO A 88 -8.88 -12.40 -9.89
C PRO A 88 -7.99 -12.41 -8.64
N LEU A 89 -8.27 -13.26 -7.66
CA LEU A 89 -7.51 -13.42 -6.42
C LEU A 89 -6.73 -14.72 -6.44
N GLY A 90 -5.62 -14.76 -5.72
CA GLY A 90 -4.72 -15.90 -5.67
C GLY A 90 -3.30 -15.54 -6.09
N TYR A 91 -2.54 -16.55 -6.52
CA TYR A 91 -1.14 -16.42 -6.91
C TYR A 91 -0.95 -15.77 -8.28
N TYR A 92 0.12 -14.96 -8.42
CA TYR A 92 0.57 -14.45 -9.71
C TYR A 92 2.07 -14.08 -9.68
N ASP A 93 2.76 -14.35 -10.81
CA ASP A 93 4.21 -14.19 -10.96
C ASP A 93 4.62 -13.37 -12.20
N ARG A 94 3.66 -12.68 -12.84
CA ARG A 94 3.83 -11.99 -14.12
C ARG A 94 3.28 -10.55 -14.07
N GLU A 95 3.31 -9.91 -12.90
CA GLU A 95 2.83 -8.52 -12.79
C GLU A 95 3.71 -7.58 -13.59
N LEU A 96 3.06 -6.60 -14.21
CA LEU A 96 3.72 -5.59 -15.02
C LEU A 96 3.67 -4.24 -14.30
N THR A 97 4.80 -3.54 -14.29
CA THR A 97 4.86 -2.13 -13.96
C THR A 97 5.53 -1.40 -15.11
N LYS A 98 4.84 -0.42 -15.70
CA LYS A 98 5.32 0.32 -16.88
C LYS A 98 5.78 -0.62 -18.01
N ARG A 99 4.97 -1.62 -18.33
CA ARG A 99 5.19 -2.62 -19.40
C ARG A 99 6.38 -3.55 -19.20
N LYS A 100 7.06 -3.49 -18.06
CA LYS A 100 8.12 -4.43 -17.70
C LYS A 100 7.64 -5.33 -16.56
N ARG A 101 8.07 -6.59 -16.57
CA ARG A 101 7.72 -7.54 -15.53
C ARG A 101 8.49 -7.25 -14.24
N ASP A 102 7.78 -7.26 -13.14
CA ASP A 102 8.38 -7.14 -11.80
C ASP A 102 9.03 -8.47 -11.39
N LEU A 103 10.19 -8.41 -10.75
CA LEU A 103 10.80 -9.58 -10.10
C LEU A 103 10.14 -9.83 -8.75
N LYS A 104 8.90 -10.28 -8.79
CA LYS A 104 8.13 -10.63 -7.59
C LYS A 104 7.09 -11.72 -7.90
N GLU A 105 6.70 -12.41 -6.86
CA GLU A 105 5.54 -13.28 -6.81
C GLU A 105 4.53 -12.68 -5.82
N VAL A 106 3.25 -12.78 -6.10
CA VAL A 106 2.21 -12.25 -5.24
C VAL A 106 1.12 -13.27 -4.96
N PHE A 107 0.41 -13.11 -3.84
CA PHE A 107 -0.83 -13.82 -3.54
C PHE A 107 -1.85 -12.83 -2.97
N ASP A 108 -2.90 -12.56 -3.76
CA ASP A 108 -3.98 -11.63 -3.39
C ASP A 108 -5.13 -12.39 -2.73
N PHE A 109 -5.69 -11.83 -1.65
CA PHE A 109 -6.84 -12.42 -0.98
C PHE A 109 -7.74 -11.38 -0.30
N ARG A 110 -8.99 -11.78 -0.05
CA ARG A 110 -10.01 -11.07 0.73
C ARG A 110 -10.71 -12.03 1.65
N GLU A 111 -11.20 -11.52 2.77
CA GLU A 111 -12.04 -12.31 3.69
C GLU A 111 -13.46 -12.49 3.16
N VAL A 112 -13.98 -11.52 2.44
CA VAL A 112 -15.40 -11.42 2.13
C VAL A 112 -15.76 -12.05 0.78
N LYS A 113 -16.84 -12.83 0.79
CA LYS A 113 -17.43 -13.41 -0.42
C LYS A 113 -18.18 -12.34 -1.23
N THR A 114 -17.87 -12.21 -2.50
CA THR A 114 -18.59 -11.31 -3.41
C THR A 114 -19.82 -12.02 -3.98
N ALA A 115 -21.03 -11.49 -3.71
CA ALA A 115 -22.29 -12.09 -4.13
C ALA A 115 -22.41 -13.60 -3.76
N GLY A 116 -21.96 -13.97 -2.59
CA GLY A 116 -21.99 -15.36 -2.10
C GLY A 116 -20.89 -16.28 -2.69
N ARG A 117 -20.05 -15.78 -3.57
CA ARG A 117 -18.91 -16.52 -4.15
C ARG A 117 -17.62 -16.14 -3.45
N ASP A 118 -16.83 -17.15 -3.04
CA ASP A 118 -15.44 -16.94 -2.70
C ASP A 118 -14.64 -16.80 -3.99
N LEU A 119 -14.00 -15.65 -4.19
CA LEU A 119 -13.14 -15.39 -5.36
C LEU A 119 -11.68 -15.75 -5.09
N ASN A 120 -11.35 -16.11 -3.85
CA ASN A 120 -10.00 -16.55 -3.51
C ASN A 120 -9.71 -17.95 -4.08
N GLN A 121 -8.47 -18.16 -4.43
CA GLN A 121 -7.97 -19.47 -4.87
C GLN A 121 -7.04 -20.04 -3.79
N TRP A 122 -7.62 -20.54 -2.72
CA TRP A 122 -6.88 -21.07 -1.58
C TRP A 122 -6.10 -22.35 -1.91
N PRO A 123 -4.87 -22.55 -1.40
CA PRO A 123 -4.09 -23.76 -1.59
C PRO A 123 -4.74 -24.95 -0.85
N LYS A 124 -5.41 -25.83 -1.58
CA LYS A 124 -6.21 -26.93 -1.01
C LYS A 124 -5.40 -27.95 -0.22
N HIS A 125 -4.10 -28.03 -0.45
CA HIS A 125 -3.20 -28.95 0.25
C HIS A 125 -2.75 -28.43 1.61
N ASP A 126 -2.88 -27.11 1.90
CA ASP A 126 -2.64 -26.51 3.21
C ASP A 126 -3.97 -26.00 3.79
N THR A 127 -4.61 -26.83 4.57
CA THR A 127 -5.92 -26.53 5.19
C THR A 127 -5.88 -25.41 6.21
N GLU A 128 -4.70 -25.05 6.71
CA GLU A 128 -4.52 -23.96 7.68
C GLU A 128 -4.24 -22.61 7.01
N PHE A 129 -3.87 -22.59 5.71
CA PHE A 129 -3.54 -21.35 5.02
C PHE A 129 -4.71 -20.35 5.05
N GLN A 130 -5.90 -20.76 4.62
CA GLN A 130 -7.09 -19.91 4.62
C GLN A 130 -7.44 -19.40 6.02
N PRO A 131 -7.60 -20.24 7.07
CA PRO A 131 -7.89 -19.73 8.43
C PRO A 131 -6.88 -18.72 8.94
N VAL A 132 -5.59 -18.91 8.70
CA VAL A 132 -4.54 -17.97 9.12
C VAL A 132 -4.69 -16.64 8.38
N MET A 133 -4.86 -16.66 7.05
CA MET A 133 -5.00 -15.44 6.24
C MET A 133 -6.30 -14.69 6.58
N SER A 134 -7.39 -15.40 6.86
CA SER A 134 -8.65 -14.81 7.30
C SER A 134 -8.52 -14.14 8.68
N SER A 135 -7.84 -14.78 9.62
CA SER A 135 -7.56 -14.19 10.93
C SER A 135 -6.70 -12.92 10.83
N PHE A 136 -5.68 -12.97 9.99
CA PHE A 136 -4.85 -11.80 9.70
C PHE A 136 -5.69 -10.66 9.08
N PHE A 137 -6.50 -10.96 8.07
CA PHE A 137 -7.33 -9.97 7.38
C PHE A 137 -8.30 -9.27 8.33
N THR A 138 -8.97 -10.03 9.23
CA THR A 138 -9.88 -9.49 10.22
C THR A 138 -9.16 -8.54 11.18
N ALA A 139 -8.02 -8.97 11.74
CA ALA A 139 -7.24 -8.14 12.65
C ALA A 139 -6.71 -6.87 11.94
N ALA A 140 -6.23 -7.00 10.70
CA ALA A 140 -5.78 -5.86 9.91
C ALA A 140 -6.91 -4.85 9.63
N SER A 141 -8.13 -5.34 9.34
CA SER A 141 -9.31 -4.48 9.17
C SER A 141 -9.64 -3.68 10.42
N GLU A 142 -9.56 -4.30 11.60
CA GLU A 142 -9.81 -3.65 12.89
C GLU A 142 -8.72 -2.60 13.20
N VAL A 143 -7.44 -2.96 13.02
CA VAL A 143 -6.32 -2.03 13.22
C VAL A 143 -6.41 -0.86 12.25
N ALA A 144 -6.74 -1.09 10.98
CA ALA A 144 -6.91 -0.02 9.99
C ALA A 144 -8.05 0.94 10.35
N ALA A 145 -9.17 0.42 10.87
CA ALA A 145 -10.28 1.24 11.31
C ALA A 145 -9.91 2.13 12.52
N ARG A 146 -9.21 1.58 13.50
CA ARG A 146 -8.69 2.31 14.67
C ARG A 146 -7.67 3.37 14.25
N THR A 147 -6.73 2.99 13.38
CA THR A 147 -5.72 3.90 12.82
C THR A 147 -6.35 5.06 12.08
N LEU A 148 -7.40 4.82 11.28
CA LEU A 148 -8.13 5.88 10.59
C LEU A 148 -8.76 6.89 11.57
N GLN A 149 -9.30 6.42 12.68
CA GLN A 149 -9.84 7.32 13.72
C GLN A 149 -8.75 8.23 14.31
N VAL A 150 -7.58 7.67 14.64
CA VAL A 150 -6.43 8.44 15.13
C VAL A 150 -5.96 9.45 14.09
N VAL A 151 -5.93 9.11 12.80
CA VAL A 151 -5.59 10.02 11.71
C VAL A 151 -6.61 11.17 11.58
N TYR A 152 -7.91 10.89 11.74
CA TYR A 152 -8.93 11.94 11.78
C TYR A 152 -8.78 12.88 13.00
N GLN A 153 -8.50 12.30 14.16
CA GLN A 153 -8.26 13.09 15.39
C GLN A 153 -7.04 13.99 15.25
N ALA A 154 -5.96 13.52 14.61
CA ALA A 154 -4.77 14.32 14.36
C ALA A 154 -5.08 15.56 13.49
N LEU A 155 -5.95 15.43 12.48
CA LEU A 155 -6.35 16.55 11.63
C LEU A 155 -7.39 17.47 12.29
N TYR A 156 -8.38 16.88 12.98
CA TYR A 156 -9.59 17.58 13.43
C TYR A 156 -9.60 17.81 14.95
N GLN A 157 -8.48 17.50 15.61
CA GLN A 157 -8.22 17.67 17.06
C GLN A 157 -9.49 17.48 17.93
N ASN A 158 -10.18 18.49 18.36
CA ASN A 158 -11.35 18.39 19.24
C ASN A 158 -12.71 18.25 18.49
N GLY A 159 -12.71 17.94 17.21
CA GLY A 159 -13.92 17.81 16.41
C GLY A 159 -14.62 16.45 16.56
N ASP A 160 -15.92 16.42 16.28
CA ASP A 160 -16.67 15.15 16.20
C ASP A 160 -16.35 14.40 14.91
N ILE A 161 -15.70 13.25 15.06
CA ILE A 161 -15.30 12.36 13.95
C ILE A 161 -16.31 11.24 13.69
N SER A 162 -17.40 11.12 14.46
CA SER A 162 -18.35 9.99 14.41
C SER A 162 -19.05 9.86 13.05
N GLY A 163 -19.28 10.98 12.36
CA GLY A 163 -19.89 11.05 11.02
C GLY A 163 -18.92 10.96 9.86
N LEU A 164 -17.61 10.83 10.09
CA LEU A 164 -16.62 10.78 9.01
C LEU A 164 -16.63 9.40 8.31
N PRO A 165 -16.30 9.35 7.01
CA PRO A 165 -16.27 8.11 6.24
C PRO A 165 -15.35 7.05 6.86
N ARG A 166 -15.74 5.79 6.70
CA ARG A 166 -14.98 4.62 7.14
C ARG A 166 -14.65 3.74 5.95
N GLY A 167 -13.68 2.87 6.13
CA GLY A 167 -13.41 1.81 5.17
C GLY A 167 -14.31 0.60 5.40
N SER A 168 -14.23 -0.33 4.47
CA SER A 168 -15.04 -1.56 4.47
C SER A 168 -14.18 -2.77 4.19
N ALA A 169 -14.31 -3.80 5.02
CA ALA A 169 -13.68 -5.09 4.76
C ALA A 169 -14.13 -5.70 3.41
N GLN A 170 -15.33 -5.36 2.93
CA GLN A 170 -15.87 -5.88 1.66
C GLN A 170 -15.11 -5.41 0.41
N THR A 171 -14.47 -4.26 0.49
CA THR A 171 -13.71 -3.65 -0.62
C THR A 171 -12.21 -3.66 -0.38
N SER A 172 -11.81 -3.93 0.86
CA SER A 172 -10.40 -4.06 1.24
C SER A 172 -9.81 -5.37 0.73
N ASN A 173 -8.50 -5.40 0.56
CA ASN A 173 -7.76 -6.61 0.18
C ASN A 173 -6.38 -6.64 0.83
N ALA A 174 -5.85 -7.84 0.98
CA ALA A 174 -4.48 -8.09 1.41
C ALA A 174 -3.70 -8.76 0.29
N ARG A 175 -2.40 -8.49 0.26
CA ARG A 175 -1.48 -9.07 -0.70
C ARG A 175 -0.23 -9.56 0.01
N LEU A 176 0.15 -10.79 -0.21
CA LEU A 176 1.48 -11.29 0.13
C LEU A 176 2.40 -11.00 -1.05
N ASN A 177 3.52 -10.33 -0.82
CA ASN A 177 4.57 -10.16 -1.82
C ASN A 177 5.81 -10.95 -1.41
N PHE A 178 6.39 -11.63 -2.36
CA PHE A 178 7.68 -12.28 -2.26
C PHE A 178 8.58 -11.78 -3.39
N TYR A 179 9.76 -11.32 -3.05
CA TYR A 179 10.79 -10.88 -3.98
C TYR A 179 11.94 -11.87 -3.96
N PRO A 180 11.96 -12.84 -4.90
CA PRO A 180 13.00 -13.87 -4.94
C PRO A 180 14.35 -13.31 -5.38
N LEU A 181 15.43 -14.01 -5.05
CA LEU A 181 16.79 -13.68 -5.53
C LEU A 181 16.95 -13.87 -7.03
N HIS A 182 16.22 -14.84 -7.58
CA HIS A 182 16.28 -15.21 -8.99
C HIS A 182 14.88 -15.24 -9.58
N ASP A 183 14.81 -14.99 -10.89
CA ASP A 183 13.58 -15.05 -11.63
C ASP A 183 12.91 -16.44 -11.52
N PRO A 184 11.70 -16.54 -10.98
CA PRO A 184 11.02 -17.80 -10.74
C PRO A 184 10.54 -18.51 -12.03
N LEU A 185 10.48 -17.77 -13.16
CA LEU A 185 10.02 -18.31 -14.44
C LEU A 185 11.11 -19.14 -15.12
N ASP A 186 10.72 -20.25 -15.71
CA ASP A 186 11.61 -21.03 -16.57
C ASP A 186 11.86 -20.36 -17.93
N ALA A 187 12.76 -20.91 -18.74
CA ALA A 187 13.13 -20.34 -20.03
C ALA A 187 11.97 -20.29 -21.03
N LYS A 188 11.03 -21.24 -20.95
CA LYS A 188 9.84 -21.30 -21.83
C LYS A 188 8.84 -20.22 -21.47
N ASP A 189 8.58 -20.04 -20.19
CA ASP A 189 7.66 -19.02 -19.69
C ASP A 189 8.21 -17.60 -19.92
N LYS A 190 9.52 -17.39 -19.73
CA LYS A 190 10.21 -16.12 -20.04
C LYS A 190 10.03 -15.67 -21.49
N ALA A 191 10.01 -16.61 -22.43
CA ALA A 191 9.83 -16.30 -23.86
C ALA A 191 8.42 -15.78 -24.20
N SER A 192 7.45 -15.97 -23.32
CA SER A 192 6.04 -15.59 -23.52
C SER A 192 5.58 -14.37 -22.73
N VAL A 193 6.46 -13.74 -21.94
CA VAL A 193 6.14 -12.60 -21.07
C VAL A 193 7.05 -11.42 -21.34
N ALA A 194 6.69 -10.23 -20.81
CA ALA A 194 7.51 -9.03 -20.91
C ALA A 194 8.89 -9.19 -20.25
N GLU A 195 9.86 -8.40 -20.70
CA GLU A 195 11.19 -8.35 -20.10
C GLU A 195 11.14 -7.89 -18.63
N LEU A 196 12.11 -8.37 -17.84
CA LEU A 196 12.25 -8.00 -16.44
C LEU A 196 12.66 -6.54 -16.29
N GLY A 197 12.02 -5.81 -15.36
CA GLY A 197 12.35 -4.43 -15.01
C GLY A 197 13.50 -4.30 -14.00
N ASP A 198 13.99 -3.08 -13.86
CA ASP A 198 15.15 -2.74 -12.98
C ASP A 198 14.74 -2.38 -11.55
N MET A 199 13.44 -2.12 -11.31
CA MET A 199 12.91 -1.71 -10.00
C MET A 199 12.13 -2.86 -9.38
N ALA A 200 12.13 -2.93 -8.04
CA ALA A 200 11.23 -3.85 -7.33
C ALA A 200 9.78 -3.35 -7.41
N LEU A 201 9.57 -2.03 -7.26
CA LEU A 201 8.28 -1.37 -7.46
C LEU A 201 8.51 0.11 -7.80
N HIS A 202 7.91 0.58 -8.90
CA HIS A 202 8.01 1.98 -9.31
C HIS A 202 7.19 2.89 -8.39
N HIS A 203 7.46 4.20 -8.44
CA HIS A 203 6.75 5.18 -7.63
C HIS A 203 5.27 5.27 -8.01
N HIS A 204 4.41 5.23 -7.00
CA HIS A 204 2.95 5.28 -7.11
C HIS A 204 2.33 5.80 -5.81
N THR A 205 1.02 6.00 -5.81
CA THR A 205 0.18 6.16 -4.61
C THR A 205 -0.78 4.98 -4.52
N ASP A 206 -1.22 4.66 -3.31
CA ASP A 206 -2.26 3.66 -3.11
C ASP A 206 -3.65 4.30 -3.31
N PRO A 207 -4.57 3.64 -4.02
CA PRO A 207 -5.87 4.22 -4.35
C PRO A 207 -6.82 4.32 -3.14
N GLY A 208 -6.62 3.51 -2.07
CA GLY A 208 -7.51 3.40 -0.91
C GLY A 208 -7.49 4.59 0.05
N ILE A 209 -7.91 4.32 1.29
CA ILE A 209 -7.90 5.28 2.40
C ILE A 209 -6.50 5.33 3.03
N LEU A 210 -6.03 4.17 3.46
CA LEU A 210 -4.70 3.94 3.99
C LEU A 210 -4.27 2.48 3.74
N THR A 211 -2.98 2.24 3.81
CA THR A 211 -2.38 0.91 3.71
C THR A 211 -1.65 0.60 5.01
N LEU A 212 -1.90 -0.60 5.56
CA LEU A 212 -1.06 -1.19 6.60
C LEU A 212 -0.04 -2.09 5.91
N LEU A 213 1.22 -1.70 5.90
CA LEU A 213 2.29 -2.46 5.26
C LEU A 213 3.16 -3.15 6.30
N LEU A 214 3.14 -4.48 6.29
CA LEU A 214 4.14 -5.29 6.98
C LEU A 214 5.31 -5.52 6.02
N GLN A 215 6.52 -5.34 6.50
CA GLN A 215 7.74 -5.62 5.76
C GLN A 215 8.74 -6.35 6.64
N ASP A 216 9.59 -7.16 6.02
CA ASP A 216 10.74 -7.75 6.71
C ASP A 216 11.84 -6.70 6.93
N MET A 217 12.95 -7.13 7.57
CA MET A 217 14.05 -6.24 7.90
C MET A 217 14.98 -5.90 6.72
N THR A 218 14.63 -6.31 5.49
CA THR A 218 15.46 -6.06 4.29
C THR A 218 15.47 -4.58 3.87
N GLY A 219 14.36 -3.85 4.08
CA GLY A 219 14.25 -2.42 3.76
C GLY A 219 13.96 -2.14 2.28
N GLY A 220 14.45 -1.00 1.78
CA GLY A 220 14.32 -0.54 0.40
C GLY A 220 13.05 0.26 0.10
N LEU A 221 12.11 0.42 1.05
CA LEU A 221 10.96 1.29 0.90
C LEU A 221 11.36 2.75 1.07
N GLN A 222 10.93 3.59 0.13
CA GLN A 222 11.12 5.04 0.19
C GLN A 222 9.81 5.78 -0.01
N ALA A 223 9.61 6.85 0.75
CA ALA A 223 8.52 7.82 0.59
C ALA A 223 9.03 9.13 0.01
N ARG A 224 8.15 9.84 -0.71
CA ARG A 224 8.47 11.14 -1.27
C ARG A 224 7.81 12.25 -0.46
N THR A 225 8.60 13.21 0.02
CA THR A 225 8.10 14.39 0.72
C THR A 225 7.36 15.32 -0.22
N ARG A 226 6.56 16.24 0.32
CA ARG A 226 5.87 17.29 -0.47
C ARG A 226 6.87 18.20 -1.21
N GLN A 227 8.09 18.36 -0.70
CA GLN A 227 9.18 19.09 -1.35
C GLN A 227 9.87 18.28 -2.47
N GLY A 228 9.50 17.02 -2.65
CA GLY A 228 10.02 16.14 -3.70
C GLY A 228 11.24 15.31 -3.30
N HIS A 229 11.69 15.37 -2.05
CA HIS A 229 12.80 14.56 -1.55
C HIS A 229 12.34 13.12 -1.25
N TRP A 230 13.22 12.15 -1.48
CA TRP A 230 13.03 10.77 -1.09
C TRP A 230 13.62 10.54 0.30
N ILE A 231 12.82 9.93 1.19
CA ILE A 231 13.22 9.51 2.52
C ILE A 231 13.07 7.99 2.66
N ASP A 232 14.00 7.36 3.36
CA ASP A 232 13.94 5.92 3.62
C ASP A 232 12.96 5.61 4.74
N ILE A 233 12.12 4.59 4.54
CA ILE A 233 11.25 4.03 5.56
C ILE A 233 11.98 2.82 6.15
N VAL A 234 12.75 3.07 7.20
CA VAL A 234 13.57 2.05 7.84
C VAL A 234 12.66 1.05 8.55
N PRO A 235 12.83 -0.28 8.32
CA PRO A 235 12.08 -1.29 9.06
C PRO A 235 12.42 -1.24 10.56
N GLU A 236 11.38 -1.36 11.39
CA GLU A 236 11.53 -1.54 12.83
C GLU A 236 10.77 -2.80 13.26
N GLU A 237 11.34 -3.58 14.17
CA GLU A 237 10.70 -4.79 14.68
C GLU A 237 9.36 -4.49 15.36
N ASN A 238 8.38 -5.38 15.17
CA ASN A 238 7.05 -5.27 15.76
C ASN A 238 6.31 -3.97 15.40
N THR A 239 6.60 -3.40 14.23
CA THR A 239 5.88 -2.24 13.71
C THR A 239 5.18 -2.55 12.40
N ILE A 240 4.11 -1.79 12.15
CA ILE A 240 3.43 -1.71 10.86
C ILE A 240 3.77 -0.35 10.25
N VAL A 241 4.19 -0.32 8.99
CA VAL A 241 4.28 0.92 8.23
C VAL A 241 2.87 1.30 7.79
N VAL A 242 2.47 2.53 8.04
CA VAL A 242 1.18 3.05 7.56
C VAL A 242 1.44 4.14 6.54
N ASN A 243 0.72 4.09 5.43
CA ASN A 243 0.70 5.19 4.46
C ASN A 243 -0.73 5.58 4.08
N LEU A 244 -0.93 6.88 3.89
CA LEU A 244 -2.21 7.44 3.44
C LEU A 244 -2.38 7.23 1.93
N GLY A 245 -3.60 6.87 1.54
CA GLY A 245 -3.97 6.69 0.14
C GLY A 245 -4.70 7.90 -0.45
N ASP A 246 -5.04 7.77 -1.73
CA ASP A 246 -5.66 8.83 -2.53
C ASP A 246 -6.97 9.36 -1.94
N MET A 247 -7.78 8.47 -1.35
CA MET A 247 -9.08 8.88 -0.77
C MET A 247 -8.90 9.79 0.44
N MET A 248 -7.87 9.57 1.25
CA MET A 248 -7.56 10.46 2.36
C MET A 248 -7.17 11.85 1.87
N GLN A 249 -6.38 11.95 0.81
CA GLN A 249 -6.02 13.23 0.21
C GLN A 249 -7.26 13.98 -0.31
N VAL A 250 -8.18 13.29 -0.98
CA VAL A 250 -9.43 13.90 -1.48
C VAL A 250 -10.32 14.37 -0.33
N TRP A 251 -10.60 13.50 0.66
CA TRP A 251 -11.44 13.83 1.80
C TRP A 251 -10.93 15.02 2.60
N THR A 252 -9.62 15.13 2.74
CA THR A 252 -8.98 16.24 3.46
C THR A 252 -8.72 17.47 2.58
N ASN A 253 -9.15 17.44 1.31
CA ASN A 253 -9.01 18.55 0.37
C ASN A 253 -7.55 19.05 0.25
N ASP A 254 -6.60 18.11 0.03
CA ASP A 254 -5.14 18.34 -0.01
C ASP A 254 -4.51 18.82 1.34
N ASN A 255 -5.22 18.76 2.47
CA ASN A 255 -4.58 18.99 3.77
C ASN A 255 -3.60 17.85 4.10
N TYR A 256 -4.00 16.60 3.89
CA TYR A 256 -3.13 15.43 3.95
C TYR A 256 -2.72 15.01 2.53
N THR A 257 -1.60 14.32 2.43
CA THR A 257 -1.00 13.93 1.15
C THR A 257 -1.10 12.42 0.98
N ALA A 258 -1.59 11.97 -0.18
CA ALA A 258 -1.41 10.59 -0.59
C ALA A 258 0.09 10.31 -0.73
N ALA A 259 0.52 9.24 -0.12
CA ALA A 259 1.92 8.93 0.06
C ALA A 259 2.54 8.37 -1.22
N VAL A 260 3.27 9.17 -1.97
CA VAL A 260 4.05 8.70 -3.12
C VAL A 260 5.21 7.87 -2.60
N HIS A 261 5.30 6.61 -3.01
CA HIS A 261 6.34 5.70 -2.54
C HIS A 261 6.85 4.76 -3.63
N ARG A 262 8.02 4.17 -3.38
CA ARG A 262 8.68 3.20 -4.26
C ARG A 262 9.45 2.18 -3.46
N VAL A 263 9.80 1.04 -4.08
CA VAL A 263 10.71 0.06 -3.50
C VAL A 263 11.94 -0.06 -4.40
N LEU A 264 13.10 0.24 -3.84
CA LEU A 264 14.37 0.06 -4.53
C LEU A 264 14.71 -1.42 -4.60
N ALA A 265 15.17 -1.89 -5.75
CA ALA A 265 15.88 -3.15 -5.80
C ALA A 265 17.26 -2.92 -5.18
N PRO A 266 17.72 -3.71 -4.20
CA PRO A 266 19.11 -3.65 -3.77
C PRO A 266 20.02 -3.84 -4.97
N ALA A 267 21.06 -2.99 -5.10
CA ALA A 267 22.04 -3.07 -6.19
C ALA A 267 22.72 -4.46 -6.25
N GLU A 268 22.83 -5.11 -5.11
CA GLU A 268 23.22 -6.51 -4.95
C GLU A 268 22.15 -7.21 -4.10
N ARG A 269 21.27 -7.98 -4.72
CA ARG A 269 20.28 -8.77 -3.99
C ARG A 269 20.97 -9.93 -3.29
N THR A 270 21.20 -9.78 -2.01
CA THR A 270 21.82 -10.82 -1.15
C THR A 270 20.80 -11.60 -0.34
N ALA A 271 19.54 -11.15 -0.28
CA ALA A 271 18.47 -11.77 0.48
C ALA A 271 17.12 -11.69 -0.25
N GLU A 272 16.28 -12.69 -0.01
CA GLU A 272 14.86 -12.65 -0.34
C GLU A 272 14.18 -11.55 0.48
N ARG A 273 13.09 -10.97 -0.04
CA ARG A 273 12.30 -9.95 0.67
C ARG A 273 10.84 -10.36 0.70
N PHE A 274 10.19 -10.15 1.85
CA PHE A 274 8.76 -10.33 2.04
C PHE A 274 8.10 -9.01 2.44
N SER A 275 6.92 -8.76 1.90
CA SER A 275 6.06 -7.68 2.40
C SER A 275 4.59 -8.03 2.24
N THR A 276 3.75 -7.46 3.11
CA THR A 276 2.31 -7.74 3.08
C THR A 276 1.55 -6.44 3.30
N PRO A 277 1.12 -5.75 2.23
CA PRO A 277 0.20 -4.64 2.34
C PRO A 277 -1.24 -5.14 2.57
N PHE A 278 -1.94 -4.48 3.47
CA PHE A 278 -3.38 -4.54 3.63
C PHE A 278 -3.96 -3.19 3.18
N PHE A 279 -4.69 -3.18 2.09
CA PHE A 279 -5.28 -1.98 1.47
C PHE A 279 -6.68 -1.74 2.05
N TYR A 280 -6.81 -0.73 2.89
CA TYR A 280 -8.09 -0.35 3.50
C TYR A 280 -8.83 0.62 2.61
N SER A 281 -9.99 0.20 2.09
CA SER A 281 -10.72 0.88 1.02
C SER A 281 -12.11 1.33 1.47
N PRO A 282 -12.69 2.40 0.87
CA PRO A 282 -14.07 2.81 1.10
C PRO A 282 -15.07 1.74 0.69
N GLU A 283 -16.33 1.89 1.09
CA GLU A 283 -17.42 1.09 0.56
C GLU A 283 -17.54 1.24 -0.97
N LYS A 284 -18.05 0.18 -1.63
CA LYS A 284 -18.08 0.06 -3.09
C LYS A 284 -18.69 1.27 -3.82
N ASP A 285 -19.78 1.80 -3.29
CA ASP A 285 -20.51 2.90 -3.88
C ASP A 285 -20.35 4.22 -3.09
N ALA A 286 -19.31 4.29 -2.24
CA ALA A 286 -19.00 5.49 -1.48
C ALA A 286 -18.79 6.69 -2.41
N ARG A 287 -19.47 7.79 -2.10
CA ARG A 287 -19.23 9.08 -2.74
C ARG A 287 -17.95 9.68 -2.17
N ILE A 288 -17.02 9.98 -3.04
CA ILE A 288 -15.71 10.56 -2.71
C ILE A 288 -15.74 12.04 -3.11
N ALA A 289 -15.53 12.92 -2.15
CA ALA A 289 -15.46 14.37 -2.33
C ALA A 289 -14.75 14.98 -1.10
N PRO A 290 -14.20 16.20 -1.20
CA PRO A 290 -13.74 16.92 -0.02
C PRO A 290 -14.84 17.01 1.04
N LEU A 291 -14.45 16.82 2.31
CA LEU A 291 -15.36 16.85 3.46
C LEU A 291 -15.25 18.21 4.14
N ASP A 292 -16.37 18.93 4.25
CA ASP A 292 -16.41 20.26 4.89
C ASP A 292 -15.90 20.23 6.32
N ALA A 293 -16.10 19.13 7.05
CA ALA A 293 -15.59 18.94 8.39
C ALA A 293 -14.04 18.90 8.45
N LEU A 294 -13.36 18.55 7.38
CA LEU A 294 -11.91 18.38 7.34
C LEU A 294 -11.16 19.50 6.60
N SER A 295 -11.86 20.47 6.02
CA SER A 295 -11.25 21.57 5.31
C SER A 295 -12.16 22.79 5.21
N ASN A 296 -11.67 23.97 5.58
CA ASN A 296 -12.36 25.25 5.42
C ASN A 296 -12.10 25.90 4.04
N LYS A 297 -11.38 25.22 3.13
CA LYS A 297 -11.05 25.72 1.80
C LYS A 297 -12.12 25.30 0.79
N PRO A 298 -12.34 26.07 -0.28
CA PRO A 298 -13.16 25.61 -1.39
C PRO A 298 -12.73 24.23 -1.90
N PRO A 299 -13.68 23.37 -2.30
CA PRO A 299 -13.35 22.05 -2.82
C PRO A 299 -12.43 22.14 -4.04
N VAL A 300 -11.27 21.44 -3.99
CA VAL A 300 -10.34 21.34 -5.12
C VAL A 300 -10.57 20.09 -5.96
N TYR A 301 -11.47 19.21 -5.53
CA TYR A 301 -11.87 18.01 -6.26
C TYR A 301 -13.38 18.03 -6.56
N ARG A 302 -13.77 17.58 -7.76
CA ARG A 302 -15.16 17.22 -8.05
C ARG A 302 -15.50 15.88 -7.40
N ALA A 303 -16.78 15.67 -7.10
CA ALA A 303 -17.22 14.39 -6.57
C ALA A 303 -17.14 13.26 -7.62
N PHE A 304 -16.82 12.06 -7.16
CA PHE A 304 -16.83 10.80 -7.93
C PHE A 304 -17.19 9.64 -6.99
N THR A 305 -17.32 8.42 -7.51
CA THR A 305 -17.54 7.23 -6.68
C THR A 305 -16.27 6.41 -6.58
N TRP A 306 -16.11 5.71 -5.43
CA TRP A 306 -15.00 4.76 -5.27
C TRP A 306 -14.95 3.73 -6.40
N ARG A 307 -16.13 3.25 -6.83
CA ARG A 307 -16.24 2.27 -7.92
C ARG A 307 -15.64 2.81 -9.22
N GLU A 308 -15.97 4.04 -9.62
CA GLU A 308 -15.42 4.66 -10.83
C GLU A 308 -13.91 4.77 -10.76
N TYR A 309 -13.40 5.21 -9.61
CA TYR A 309 -11.97 5.42 -9.42
C TYR A 309 -11.20 4.11 -9.47
N ILE A 310 -11.61 3.11 -8.68
CA ILE A 310 -10.88 1.84 -8.61
C ILE A 310 -10.96 1.04 -9.91
N GLN A 311 -12.09 1.14 -10.64
CA GLN A 311 -12.22 0.48 -11.94
C GLN A 311 -11.19 1.04 -12.93
N GLY A 312 -11.08 2.36 -13.04
CA GLY A 312 -10.10 2.99 -13.92
C GLY A 312 -8.65 2.66 -13.54
N ARG A 313 -8.35 2.51 -12.25
CA ARG A 313 -7.02 2.06 -11.78
C ARG A 313 -6.72 0.60 -12.11
N ILE A 314 -7.75 -0.27 -12.12
CA ILE A 314 -7.61 -1.69 -12.42
C ILE A 314 -7.46 -1.92 -13.93
N ASP A 315 -8.28 -1.25 -14.74
CA ASP A 315 -8.30 -1.42 -16.19
C ASP A 315 -6.93 -1.14 -16.81
N ASP A 316 -6.24 -0.14 -16.30
CA ASP A 316 -4.90 0.21 -16.77
C ASP A 316 -3.80 -0.77 -16.31
N ASN A 317 -3.95 -1.39 -15.14
CA ASN A 317 -3.03 -2.42 -14.66
C ASN A 317 -3.13 -3.78 -15.40
N PHE A 318 -4.27 -4.06 -16.06
CA PHE A 318 -4.49 -5.33 -16.76
C PHE A 318 -4.34 -5.22 -18.28
N THR A 319 -4.60 -4.05 -18.85
CA THR A 319 -4.54 -3.81 -20.28
C THR A 319 -3.92 -2.42 -20.47
N ASP A 320 -2.76 -2.36 -21.12
CA ASP A 320 -2.21 -1.07 -21.54
C ASP A 320 -3.15 -0.45 -22.58
N LEU A 321 -3.97 0.48 -22.12
CA LEU A 321 -4.92 1.20 -22.96
C LEU A 321 -4.26 2.34 -23.74
N GLY A 322 -2.93 2.57 -23.54
CA GLY A 322 -2.20 3.68 -24.16
C GLY A 322 -2.54 5.04 -23.56
N GLU A 323 -3.36 5.08 -22.51
CA GLU A 323 -3.74 6.28 -21.77
C GLU A 323 -2.92 6.38 -20.49
N GLU A 324 -2.84 7.58 -19.92
CA GLU A 324 -2.18 7.80 -18.63
C GLU A 324 -3.03 7.23 -17.49
N ASP A 325 -2.42 6.49 -16.56
CA ASP A 325 -3.08 5.94 -15.36
C ASP A 325 -4.07 6.92 -14.75
N ILE A 326 -5.31 6.49 -14.46
CA ILE A 326 -6.26 7.34 -13.76
C ILE A 326 -5.72 7.69 -12.38
N GLN A 327 -5.62 9.00 -12.11
CA GLN A 327 -5.12 9.55 -10.87
C GLN A 327 -6.11 10.56 -10.29
N ILE A 328 -6.06 10.79 -8.96
CA ILE A 328 -6.93 11.80 -8.33
C ILE A 328 -6.76 13.19 -8.95
N ALA A 329 -5.63 13.48 -9.59
CA ALA A 329 -5.39 14.73 -10.31
C ALA A 329 -6.41 14.99 -11.43
N HIS A 330 -6.98 13.93 -12.04
CA HIS A 330 -8.03 14.04 -13.07
C HIS A 330 -9.38 14.51 -12.53
N TYR A 331 -9.55 14.46 -11.22
CA TYR A 331 -10.75 14.90 -10.52
C TYR A 331 -10.62 16.31 -9.93
N LYS A 332 -9.49 17.01 -10.14
CA LYS A 332 -9.31 18.39 -9.67
C LYS A 332 -10.19 19.38 -10.45
N VAL A 333 -10.86 20.28 -9.71
CA VAL A 333 -11.67 21.37 -10.28
C VAL A 333 -10.76 22.32 -11.06
N GLY A 334 -11.11 22.68 -12.29
CA GLY A 334 -10.35 23.61 -13.13
C GLY A 334 -9.34 22.96 -14.07
N LYS A 335 -9.12 21.64 -14.01
CA LYS A 335 -8.50 20.88 -15.09
C LYS A 335 -9.63 20.26 -15.95
N SER A 336 -10.27 21.07 -16.80
CA SER A 336 -11.08 20.52 -17.89
C SER A 336 -10.16 19.69 -18.76
N GLY A 337 -10.37 18.36 -18.77
CA GLY A 337 -9.72 17.46 -19.70
C GLY A 337 -9.92 18.00 -21.12
N GLY A 338 -8.84 18.33 -21.77
CA GLY A 338 -8.84 18.49 -23.21
C GLY A 338 -9.10 17.12 -23.84
N ALA A 339 -10.39 16.84 -24.08
CA ALA A 339 -10.73 15.88 -25.10
C ALA A 339 -10.45 16.57 -26.43
N SER A 340 -9.46 16.13 -27.15
CA SER A 340 -9.26 16.38 -28.57
C SER A 340 -8.75 15.11 -29.24
#